data_b09cadafb9ac3ab0d6e1f1fd00318441
#
_entry.id   b09cadafb9ac3ab0d6e1f1fd00318441
#
_cell.length_a   1.000
_cell.length_b   1.000
_cell.length_c   1.000
_cell.angle_alpha   90.00
_cell.angle_beta   90.00
_cell.angle_gamma   90.00
#
_symmetry.space_group_name_H-M   'P 1'
#
loop_
_entity.id
_entity.type
_entity.pdbx_description
1 polymer ?
#
loop_
_entity_poly.entity_id
_entity_poly.type
_entity_poly.pdbx_seq_one_letter_code
_entity_poly.pdbx_strand_id
1 'polypeptide(L)'
;MKKLVTVLLALAMAFTMVFATAASAEDGYKDSITWVIGNDQDILDPQNNVSNSKVLPQYYNGLLGYDNDGNVVCKMAESYEASEDKMTWTFHLRQDVYFHSGRHCTAHDFEATFDRLLNTE
;
A
#
# COMPACT_ATOMS: atom_id res chain seq x y z
N MET A 1 11.73 -50.92 -38.55
CA MET A 1 10.89 -50.86 -37.32
C MET A 1 11.65 -50.42 -36.10
N LYS A 2 12.78 -51.07 -35.74
CA LYS A 2 13.55 -50.72 -34.52
C LYS A 2 14.05 -49.25 -34.49
N LYS A 3 14.54 -48.68 -35.63
CA LYS A 3 15.03 -47.30 -35.71
C LYS A 3 13.90 -46.26 -35.57
N LEU A 4 12.68 -46.60 -36.05
CA LEU A 4 11.51 -45.69 -35.92
C LEU A 4 11.02 -45.60 -34.48
N VAL A 5 11.03 -46.70 -33.76
CA VAL A 5 10.67 -46.77 -32.33
C VAL A 5 11.66 -45.97 -31.47
N THR A 6 12.95 -46.03 -31.80
CA THR A 6 13.98 -45.29 -31.06
C THR A 6 13.83 -43.76 -31.23
N VAL A 7 13.51 -43.33 -32.46
CA VAL A 7 13.27 -41.89 -32.75
C VAL A 7 12.00 -41.40 -32.07
N LEU A 8 10.93 -42.18 -32.04
CA LEU A 8 9.68 -41.82 -31.33
C LEU A 8 9.87 -41.74 -29.82
N LEU A 9 10.67 -42.67 -29.22
CA LEU A 9 11.00 -42.61 -27.79
C LEU A 9 11.86 -41.36 -27.45
N ALA A 10 12.81 -41.01 -28.30
CA ALA A 10 13.64 -39.80 -28.12
C ALA A 10 12.82 -38.54 -28.23
N LEU A 11 11.86 -38.45 -29.15
CA LEU A 11 10.94 -37.31 -29.28
C LEU A 11 10.00 -37.19 -28.08
N ALA A 12 9.49 -38.31 -27.56
CA ALA A 12 8.64 -38.33 -26.37
C ALA A 12 9.38 -37.86 -25.12
N MET A 13 10.66 -38.27 -24.96
CA MET A 13 11.48 -37.77 -23.83
C MET A 13 11.86 -36.29 -23.97
N ALA A 14 12.08 -35.78 -25.18
CA ALA A 14 12.34 -34.36 -25.39
C ALA A 14 11.09 -33.52 -25.12
N PHE A 15 9.90 -34.02 -25.43
CA PHE A 15 8.64 -33.33 -25.17
C PHE A 15 8.30 -33.28 -23.66
N THR A 16 8.65 -34.30 -22.90
CA THR A 16 8.46 -34.28 -21.43
C THR A 16 9.45 -33.36 -20.71
N MET A 17 10.66 -33.15 -21.26
CA MET A 17 11.61 -32.19 -20.68
C MET A 17 11.20 -30.72 -20.90
N VAL A 18 10.46 -30.41 -21.98
CA VAL A 18 9.98 -29.04 -22.22
C VAL A 18 8.83 -28.66 -21.29
N PHE A 19 8.05 -29.62 -20.79
CA PHE A 19 7.00 -29.36 -19.80
C PHE A 19 7.52 -29.30 -18.35
N ALA A 20 8.71 -29.80 -18.06
CA ALA A 20 9.27 -29.78 -16.71
C ALA A 20 9.98 -28.45 -16.34
N THR A 21 10.15 -27.52 -17.28
CA THR A 21 10.74 -26.20 -17.04
C THR A 21 9.73 -25.07 -16.90
N ALA A 22 8.44 -25.38 -16.94
CA ALA A 22 7.42 -24.51 -16.37
C ALA A 22 7.31 -24.75 -14.85
N ALA A 23 8.46 -24.83 -14.16
CA ALA A 23 8.51 -24.55 -12.74
C ALA A 23 8.05 -23.10 -12.61
N SER A 24 6.87 -22.91 -12.05
CA SER A 24 6.35 -21.65 -11.61
C SER A 24 7.50 -20.78 -11.10
N ALA A 25 7.80 -19.70 -11.81
CA ALA A 25 8.43 -18.57 -11.15
C ALA A 25 7.48 -18.27 -9.98
N GLU A 26 7.87 -18.68 -8.78
CA GLU A 26 7.27 -18.22 -7.56
C GLU A 26 7.39 -16.70 -7.67
N ASP A 27 6.27 -16.03 -7.99
CA ASP A 27 6.21 -14.58 -7.94
C ASP A 27 6.77 -14.23 -6.57
N GLY A 28 7.90 -13.53 -6.53
CA GLY A 28 8.69 -13.31 -5.33
C GLY A 28 8.01 -12.41 -4.30
N TYR A 29 6.68 -12.31 -4.36
CA TYR A 29 5.84 -11.63 -3.38
C TYR A 29 5.57 -12.57 -2.20
N LYS A 30 5.92 -12.11 -1.02
CA LYS A 30 5.57 -12.78 0.22
C LYS A 30 4.21 -12.26 0.68
N ASP A 31 3.32 -13.17 1.04
CA ASP A 31 1.99 -12.84 1.56
C ASP A 31 2.04 -12.24 2.97
N SER A 32 3.21 -12.23 3.59
CA SER A 32 3.40 -11.71 4.93
C SER A 32 4.75 -11.02 5.08
N ILE A 33 4.76 -10.00 5.92
CA ILE A 33 5.95 -9.32 6.38
C ILE A 33 5.97 -9.33 7.92
N THR A 34 7.12 -9.59 8.50
CA THR A 34 7.34 -9.49 9.94
C THR A 34 8.48 -8.55 10.20
N TRP A 35 8.23 -7.53 11.03
CA TRP A 35 9.29 -6.67 11.51
C TRP A 35 9.20 -6.46 13.03
N VAL A 36 10.32 -6.07 13.64
CA VAL A 36 10.39 -5.81 15.07
C VAL A 36 10.04 -4.35 15.33
N ILE A 37 9.09 -4.13 16.24
CA ILE A 37 8.77 -2.83 16.82
C ILE A 37 9.25 -2.79 18.26
N GLY A 38 9.82 -1.66 18.68
CA GLY A 38 10.44 -1.54 20.00
C GLY A 38 9.45 -1.47 21.17
N ASN A 39 8.18 -1.11 20.91
CA ASN A 39 7.13 -0.96 21.91
C ASN A 39 5.83 -1.57 21.40
N ASP A 40 5.02 -2.07 22.33
CA ASP A 40 3.65 -2.45 22.02
C ASP A 40 2.81 -1.20 21.67
N GLN A 41 1.82 -1.39 20.82
CA GLN A 41 0.92 -0.33 20.38
C GLN A 41 -0.38 -0.45 21.16
N ASP A 42 -0.49 0.34 22.23
CA ASP A 42 -1.67 0.33 23.11
C ASP A 42 -2.92 0.86 22.40
N ILE A 43 -2.74 1.83 21.48
CA ILE A 43 -3.83 2.52 20.80
C ILE A 43 -3.52 2.59 19.31
N LEU A 44 -4.42 2.04 18.49
CA LEU A 44 -4.34 2.08 17.02
C LEU A 44 -5.13 3.24 16.40
N ASP A 45 -5.82 4.03 17.22
CA ASP A 45 -6.51 5.25 16.77
C ASP A 45 -5.47 6.36 16.54
N PRO A 46 -5.29 6.86 15.30
CA PRO A 46 -4.28 7.85 14.98
C PRO A 46 -4.52 9.20 15.65
N GLN A 47 -5.77 9.51 16.02
CA GLN A 47 -6.12 10.77 16.68
C GLN A 47 -5.91 10.74 18.19
N ASN A 48 -5.88 9.56 18.79
CA ASN A 48 -5.70 9.36 20.24
C ASN A 48 -4.32 8.76 20.58
N ASN A 49 -3.45 8.59 19.59
CA ASN A 49 -2.12 8.03 19.82
C ASN A 49 -1.14 9.14 20.17
N VAL A 50 -0.70 9.15 21.43
CA VAL A 50 0.29 10.10 21.95
C VAL A 50 1.73 9.62 21.79
N SER A 51 1.95 8.39 21.31
CA SER A 51 3.26 7.82 21.07
C SER A 51 3.63 7.89 19.59
N ASN A 52 4.92 7.96 19.30
CA ASN A 52 5.42 7.92 17.93
C ASN A 52 5.30 6.50 17.36
N SER A 53 4.11 6.16 16.87
CA SER A 53 3.84 4.85 16.30
C SER A 53 4.46 4.70 14.92
N LYS A 54 5.30 3.69 14.75
CA LYS A 54 5.85 3.27 13.45
C LYS A 54 4.87 2.42 12.65
N VAL A 55 3.79 1.96 13.29
CA VAL A 55 2.79 1.06 12.71
C VAL A 55 1.70 1.85 11.98
N LEU A 56 1.24 2.96 12.54
CA LEU A 56 0.16 3.77 11.97
C LEU A 56 0.36 4.17 10.50
N PRO A 57 1.56 4.60 10.06
CA PRO A 57 1.78 4.95 8.66
C PRO A 57 1.68 3.78 7.69
N GLN A 58 1.56 2.55 8.17
CA GLN A 58 1.43 1.35 7.32
C GLN A 58 -0.01 1.10 6.87
N TYR A 59 -0.99 1.63 7.58
CA TYR A 59 -2.41 1.42 7.27
C TYR A 59 -3.26 2.70 7.29
N TYR A 60 -2.68 3.84 7.65
CA TYR A 60 -3.32 5.15 7.50
C TYR A 60 -2.51 6.04 6.56
N ASN A 61 -3.21 6.74 5.69
CA ASN A 61 -2.65 7.81 4.88
C ASN A 61 -3.30 9.14 5.27
N GLY A 62 -2.49 10.19 5.31
CA GLY A 62 -2.97 11.57 5.43
C GLY A 62 -3.09 12.26 4.08
N LEU A 63 -3.51 13.53 4.08
CA LEU A 63 -3.47 14.41 2.90
C LEU A 63 -2.05 14.49 2.34
N LEU A 64 -1.10 14.71 3.23
CA LEU A 64 0.33 14.80 2.97
C LEU A 64 1.09 13.72 3.76
N GLY A 65 2.33 13.48 3.40
CA GLY A 65 3.25 12.60 4.10
C GLY A 65 4.69 13.00 3.83
N TYR A 66 5.61 12.13 4.18
CA TYR A 66 7.04 12.34 3.93
C TYR A 66 7.58 11.27 2.98
N ASP A 67 8.56 11.65 2.18
CA ASP A 67 9.39 10.71 1.43
C ASP A 67 10.57 10.21 2.29
N ASN A 68 11.44 9.39 1.68
CA ASN A 68 12.60 8.83 2.38
C ASN A 68 13.66 9.89 2.75
N ASP A 69 13.64 11.04 2.08
CA ASP A 69 14.56 12.16 2.30
C ASP A 69 13.98 13.18 3.30
N GLY A 70 12.76 12.96 3.78
CA GLY A 70 12.06 13.81 4.73
C GLY A 70 11.35 15.01 4.11
N ASN A 71 11.18 15.04 2.78
CA ASN A 71 10.41 16.09 2.13
C ASN A 71 8.92 15.81 2.23
N VAL A 72 8.12 16.88 2.31
CA VAL A 72 6.66 16.77 2.29
C VAL A 72 6.19 16.40 0.88
N VAL A 73 5.40 15.34 0.79
CA VAL A 73 4.81 14.86 -0.46
C VAL A 73 3.31 14.68 -0.33
N CYS A 74 2.59 14.86 -1.45
CA CYS A 74 1.17 14.57 -1.52
C CYS A 74 0.92 13.05 -1.41
N LYS A 75 -0.11 12.66 -0.64
CA LYS A 75 -0.58 11.28 -0.49
C LYS A 75 -2.03 11.13 -0.95
N MET A 76 -3.01 11.51 -0.11
CA MET A 76 -4.42 11.52 -0.51
C MET A 76 -4.81 12.83 -1.20
N ALA A 77 -4.05 13.91 -1.03
CA ALA A 77 -4.13 15.09 -1.86
C ALA A 77 -3.37 14.87 -3.18
N GLU A 78 -3.85 15.46 -4.26
CA GLU A 78 -3.16 15.60 -5.55
C GLU A 78 -2.23 16.82 -5.53
N SER A 79 -2.73 17.92 -4.95
CA SER A 79 -1.99 19.16 -4.76
C SER A 79 -2.53 19.94 -3.55
N TYR A 80 -1.79 20.95 -3.14
CA TYR A 80 -2.21 21.87 -2.09
C TYR A 80 -1.64 23.26 -2.32
N GLU A 81 -2.33 24.26 -1.80
CA GLU A 81 -1.92 25.66 -1.86
C GLU A 81 -2.24 26.37 -0.55
N ALA A 82 -1.48 27.40 -0.24
CA ALA A 82 -1.70 28.24 0.92
C ALA A 82 -1.96 29.69 0.46
N SER A 83 -2.85 30.41 1.15
CA SER A 83 -3.03 31.83 0.99
C SER A 83 -1.73 32.59 1.34
N GLU A 84 -1.61 33.85 0.88
CA GLU A 84 -0.43 34.67 1.13
C GLU A 84 -0.15 34.85 2.65
N ASP A 85 -1.20 34.97 3.45
CA ASP A 85 -1.13 35.08 4.90
C ASP A 85 -0.94 33.74 5.62
N LYS A 86 -0.94 32.62 4.86
CA LYS A 86 -0.83 31.22 5.35
C LYS A 86 -1.90 30.80 6.35
N MET A 87 -3.02 31.51 6.39
CA MET A 87 -4.13 31.21 7.30
C MET A 87 -5.12 30.22 6.65
N THR A 88 -5.15 30.13 5.33
CA THR A 88 -6.03 29.24 4.59
C THR A 88 -5.20 28.27 3.75
N TRP A 89 -5.54 27.00 3.85
CA TRP A 89 -4.92 25.92 3.07
C TRP A 89 -5.99 25.20 2.28
N THR A 90 -5.79 25.10 0.97
CA THR A 90 -6.68 24.38 0.06
C THR A 90 -6.00 23.11 -0.40
N PHE A 91 -6.69 21.98 -0.28
CA PHE A 91 -6.22 20.67 -0.72
C PHE A 91 -7.12 20.16 -1.84
N HIS A 92 -6.55 19.83 -2.97
CA HIS A 92 -7.23 19.14 -4.07
C HIS A 92 -7.08 17.65 -3.85
N LEU A 93 -8.19 16.93 -3.69
CA LEU A 93 -8.17 15.51 -3.37
C LEU A 93 -8.03 14.67 -4.64
N ARG A 94 -7.25 13.61 -4.56
CA ARG A 94 -7.21 12.58 -5.59
C ARG A 94 -8.59 11.91 -5.71
N GLN A 95 -8.98 11.58 -6.94
CA GLN A 95 -10.28 10.96 -7.22
C GLN A 95 -10.24 9.42 -7.21
N ASP A 96 -9.06 8.84 -7.07
CA ASP A 96 -8.83 7.39 -7.08
C ASP A 96 -8.58 6.80 -5.68
N VAL A 97 -8.96 7.51 -4.62
CA VAL A 97 -8.76 7.08 -3.23
C VAL A 97 -10.00 6.39 -2.70
N TYR A 98 -9.81 5.16 -2.19
CA TYR A 98 -10.88 4.34 -1.63
C TYR A 98 -10.48 3.81 -0.26
N PHE A 99 -11.45 3.67 0.63
CA PHE A 99 -11.29 2.92 1.87
C PHE A 99 -11.18 1.42 1.58
N HIS A 100 -10.65 0.65 2.54
CA HIS A 100 -10.58 -0.81 2.45
C HIS A 100 -11.96 -1.47 2.26
N SER A 101 -13.05 -0.79 2.64
CA SER A 101 -14.43 -1.21 2.37
C SER A 101 -14.87 -1.07 0.90
N GLY A 102 -14.05 -0.45 0.05
CA GLY A 102 -14.38 -0.10 -1.32
C GLY A 102 -15.17 1.21 -1.48
N ARG A 103 -15.51 1.91 -0.37
CA ARG A 103 -16.16 3.22 -0.44
C ARG A 103 -15.17 4.29 -0.88
N HIS A 104 -15.58 5.17 -1.81
CA HIS A 104 -14.77 6.30 -2.25
C HIS A 104 -14.54 7.29 -1.10
N CYS A 105 -13.31 7.77 -0.96
CA CYS A 105 -12.94 8.79 0.03
C CYS A 105 -13.23 10.18 -0.53
N THR A 106 -13.89 11.02 0.25
CA THR A 106 -14.34 12.36 -0.15
C THR A 106 -13.91 13.42 0.85
N ALA A 107 -14.13 14.69 0.53
CA ALA A 107 -13.87 15.81 1.45
C ALA A 107 -14.63 15.71 2.78
N HIS A 108 -15.85 15.13 2.77
CA HIS A 108 -16.63 14.93 3.99
C HIS A 108 -15.96 13.96 4.99
N ASP A 109 -15.14 13.04 4.52
CA ASP A 109 -14.40 12.12 5.41
C ASP A 109 -13.28 12.85 6.14
N PHE A 110 -12.66 13.84 5.50
CA PHE A 110 -11.69 14.71 6.14
C PHE A 110 -12.37 15.70 7.09
N GLU A 111 -13.50 16.28 6.70
CA GLU A 111 -14.30 17.13 7.57
C GLU A 111 -14.65 16.39 8.87
N ALA A 112 -15.24 15.20 8.78
CA ALA A 112 -15.55 14.38 9.95
C ALA A 112 -14.31 14.02 10.80
N THR A 113 -13.15 13.83 10.15
CA THR A 113 -11.89 13.56 10.84
C THR A 113 -11.42 14.77 11.65
N PHE A 114 -11.47 15.97 11.06
CA PHE A 114 -11.08 17.21 11.74
C PHE A 114 -12.08 17.60 12.81
N ASP A 115 -13.38 17.43 12.56
CA ASP A 115 -14.42 17.66 13.57
C ASP A 115 -14.19 16.81 14.81
N ARG A 116 -13.92 15.52 14.61
CA ARG A 116 -13.59 14.63 15.73
C ARG A 116 -12.34 15.07 16.47
N LEU A 117 -11.29 15.50 15.76
CA LEU A 117 -10.03 15.93 16.36
C LEU A 117 -10.19 17.22 17.19
N LEU A 118 -11.04 18.14 16.72
CA LEU A 118 -11.22 19.47 17.35
C LEU A 118 -12.28 19.44 18.46
N ASN A 119 -13.21 18.50 18.42
CA ASN A 119 -14.32 18.39 19.37
C ASN A 119 -14.17 17.19 20.33
N THR A 120 -12.94 16.74 20.59
CA THR A 120 -12.66 15.79 21.67
C THR A 120 -12.86 16.48 23.02
N GLU A 121 -14.00 16.22 23.67
CA GLU A 121 -14.19 16.44 25.10
C GLU A 121 -13.51 15.35 25.91
#